data_cb8209805c467e27fd86e7a715690456
#
_entry.id   cb8209805c467e27fd86e7a715690456
#
_cell.length_a   1.000
_cell.length_b   1.000
_cell.length_c   1.000
_cell.angle_alpha   90.00
_cell.angle_beta   90.00
_cell.angle_gamma   90.00
#
_symmetry.space_group_name_H-M   'P 1'
#
loop_
_entity.id
_entity.type
_entity.pdbx_description
1 polymer ?
#
loop_
_entity_poly.entity_id
_entity_poly.type
_entity_poly.pdbx_seq_one_letter_code
_entity_poly.pdbx_strand_id
1 'polypeptide(L)'
;IYPEEIVEAVCKLLNIRFDFPYKTVFIGANFQNLSIECVPNQVVRIDNLPSGHLILRMDYHFHEPNLVEQLKLNKCTIITDRPINKDILRAFKTQIVEVIYIIGDNHVPDFPEQIRRAGVPFRLVSYFNEEKLNPIKLHYFDAGLILPIINRVPDELKDLDSFYYKSCKFTLSEQKAFNSRYALKNGFAAKSLGDNWQTFNKNNPHAADFWYEIDNFQVLVDK
;
A
#
# COMPACT_ATOMS: atom_id res chain seq x y z
N ILE A 1 -16.34 -16.92 0.00
CA ILE A 1 -16.56 -18.03 -0.95
C ILE A 1 -15.52 -17.88 -2.06
N TYR A 2 -14.72 -18.90 -2.26
CA TYR A 2 -13.70 -18.91 -3.31
C TYR A 2 -14.34 -19.33 -4.66
N PRO A 3 -13.81 -18.80 -5.80
CA PRO A 3 -14.32 -19.16 -7.12
C PRO A 3 -14.34 -20.68 -7.38
N GLU A 4 -13.31 -21.38 -6.90
CA GLU A 4 -13.17 -22.83 -7.01
C GLU A 4 -14.29 -23.57 -6.31
N GLU A 5 -14.68 -23.15 -5.11
CA GLU A 5 -15.75 -23.76 -4.33
C GLU A 5 -17.09 -23.68 -5.07
N ILE A 6 -17.35 -22.55 -5.76
CA ILE A 6 -18.57 -22.38 -6.56
C ILE A 6 -18.55 -23.34 -7.75
N VAL A 7 -17.44 -23.39 -8.48
CA VAL A 7 -17.33 -24.27 -9.66
C VAL A 7 -17.34 -25.74 -9.25
N GLU A 8 -16.66 -26.11 -8.16
CA GLU A 8 -16.70 -27.47 -7.61
C GLU A 8 -18.13 -27.88 -7.23
N ALA A 9 -18.90 -26.97 -6.60
CA ALA A 9 -20.30 -27.23 -6.27
C ALA A 9 -21.16 -27.44 -7.53
N VAL A 10 -20.97 -26.59 -8.56
CA VAL A 10 -21.68 -26.74 -9.84
C VAL A 10 -21.27 -28.02 -10.56
N CYS A 11 -19.99 -28.35 -10.62
CA CYS A 11 -19.50 -29.59 -11.24
C CYS A 11 -20.06 -30.83 -10.53
N LYS A 12 -20.13 -30.79 -9.20
CA LYS A 12 -20.74 -31.86 -8.41
C LYS A 12 -22.24 -32.05 -8.73
N LEU A 13 -22.99 -30.95 -8.85
CA LEU A 13 -24.40 -30.96 -9.25
C LEU A 13 -24.61 -31.54 -10.65
N LEU A 14 -23.71 -31.23 -11.57
CA LEU A 14 -23.76 -31.67 -12.97
C LEU A 14 -23.09 -33.04 -13.18
N ASN A 15 -22.57 -33.65 -12.12
CA ASN A 15 -21.82 -34.91 -12.16
C ASN A 15 -20.61 -34.87 -13.11
N ILE A 16 -19.93 -33.70 -13.18
CA ILE A 16 -18.72 -33.46 -13.95
C ILE A 16 -17.52 -33.58 -13.01
N ARG A 17 -16.54 -34.36 -13.39
CA ARG A 17 -15.23 -34.36 -12.70
C ARG A 17 -14.38 -33.23 -13.25
N PHE A 18 -14.07 -32.25 -12.40
CA PHE A 18 -13.16 -31.16 -12.69
C PHE A 18 -12.30 -30.90 -11.46
N ASP A 19 -11.01 -30.83 -11.65
CA ASP A 19 -10.05 -30.48 -10.60
C ASP A 19 -9.32 -29.20 -11.00
N PHE A 20 -9.36 -28.20 -10.13
CA PHE A 20 -8.63 -26.96 -10.36
C PHE A 20 -7.14 -27.21 -10.16
N PRO A 21 -6.28 -26.76 -11.08
CA PRO A 21 -4.83 -26.88 -10.92
C PRO A 21 -4.27 -25.93 -9.85
N TYR A 22 -5.08 -24.98 -9.37
CA TYR A 22 -4.66 -23.97 -8.38
C TYR A 22 -5.73 -23.79 -7.30
N LYS A 23 -5.30 -23.20 -6.19
CA LYS A 23 -6.13 -22.70 -5.10
C LYS A 23 -6.00 -21.17 -5.04
N THR A 24 -7.12 -20.47 -4.90
CA THR A 24 -7.13 -19.03 -4.65
C THR A 24 -6.95 -18.73 -3.16
N VAL A 25 -6.05 -17.82 -2.85
CA VAL A 25 -5.86 -17.28 -1.50
C VAL A 25 -6.05 -15.77 -1.55
N PHE A 26 -6.94 -15.24 -0.70
CA PHE A 26 -7.10 -13.78 -0.51
C PHE A 26 -6.28 -13.33 0.69
N ILE A 27 -5.44 -12.33 0.48
CA ILE A 27 -4.59 -11.78 1.52
C ILE A 27 -5.08 -10.37 1.84
N GLY A 28 -5.40 -10.17 3.14
CA GLY A 28 -5.87 -8.90 3.66
C GLY A 28 -7.36 -8.63 3.48
N ALA A 29 -7.86 -7.70 4.30
CA ALA A 29 -9.28 -7.34 4.33
C ALA A 29 -9.71 -6.40 3.20
N ASN A 30 -8.77 -5.77 2.51
CA ASN A 30 -9.02 -4.68 1.56
C ASN A 30 -8.96 -5.10 0.10
N PHE A 31 -8.87 -6.39 -0.20
CA PHE A 31 -8.74 -6.90 -1.58
C PHE A 31 -9.84 -6.41 -2.52
N GLN A 32 -11.05 -6.18 -2.02
CA GLN A 32 -12.20 -5.75 -2.85
C GLN A 32 -12.27 -4.24 -3.10
N ASN A 33 -11.43 -3.44 -2.43
CA ASN A 33 -11.47 -1.99 -2.51
C ASN A 33 -10.36 -1.47 -3.44
N LEU A 34 -10.76 -1.00 -4.62
CA LEU A 34 -9.81 -0.34 -5.52
C LEU A 34 -9.21 0.90 -4.86
N SER A 35 -7.89 0.97 -4.82
CA SER A 35 -7.14 2.07 -4.26
C SER A 35 -6.05 2.53 -5.23
N ILE A 36 -5.88 3.84 -5.37
CA ILE A 36 -4.89 4.43 -6.26
C ILE A 36 -3.90 5.25 -5.46
N GLU A 37 -2.64 4.89 -5.60
CA GLU A 37 -1.50 5.61 -5.05
C GLU A 37 -0.74 6.33 -6.17
N CYS A 38 -0.05 7.41 -5.85
CA CYS A 38 0.83 8.11 -6.77
C CYS A 38 2.17 8.41 -6.10
N VAL A 39 3.26 8.10 -6.79
CA VAL A 39 4.59 8.53 -6.40
C VAL A 39 4.78 9.97 -6.88
N PRO A 40 5.22 10.92 -6.06
CA PRO A 40 5.39 12.32 -6.42
C PRO A 40 6.59 12.61 -7.34
N ASN A 41 6.96 11.67 -8.21
CA ASN A 41 7.82 11.90 -9.37
C ASN A 41 7.02 12.39 -10.59
N GLN A 42 5.70 12.45 -10.45
CA GLN A 42 4.73 12.96 -11.42
C GLN A 42 3.54 13.62 -10.72
N VAL A 43 2.74 14.36 -11.49
CA VAL A 43 1.45 14.89 -11.04
C VAL A 43 0.37 14.28 -11.93
N VAL A 44 -0.70 13.78 -11.32
CA VAL A 44 -1.79 13.11 -12.03
C VAL A 44 -3.13 13.76 -11.68
N ARG A 45 -3.99 13.90 -12.68
CA ARG A 45 -5.40 14.23 -12.47
C ARG A 45 -6.22 12.97 -12.62
N ILE A 46 -6.96 12.62 -11.60
CA ILE A 46 -7.85 11.47 -11.61
C ILE A 46 -9.23 11.96 -11.17
N ASP A 47 -10.16 11.93 -12.10
CA ASP A 47 -11.54 12.21 -11.80
C ASP A 47 -12.23 10.94 -11.26
N ASN A 48 -13.13 11.09 -10.29
CA ASN A 48 -13.89 9.97 -9.70
C ASN A 48 -13.03 8.88 -9.04
N LEU A 49 -12.09 9.28 -8.16
CA LEU A 49 -11.32 8.34 -7.36
C LEU A 49 -12.25 7.42 -6.54
N PRO A 50 -12.07 6.10 -6.60
CA PRO A 50 -12.93 5.14 -5.87
C PRO A 50 -12.99 5.38 -4.36
N SER A 51 -11.87 5.78 -3.76
CA SER A 51 -11.75 6.12 -2.33
C SER A 51 -12.11 7.58 -2.01
N GLY A 52 -12.47 8.39 -3.00
CA GLY A 52 -12.71 9.82 -2.85
C GLY A 52 -11.45 10.67 -2.64
N HIS A 53 -10.28 10.07 -2.54
CA HIS A 53 -8.98 10.74 -2.39
C HIS A 53 -7.85 9.92 -3.01
N LEU A 54 -6.74 10.58 -3.33
CA LEU A 54 -5.51 9.98 -3.83
C LEU A 54 -4.55 9.73 -2.67
N ILE A 55 -3.84 8.61 -2.70
CA ILE A 55 -2.76 8.34 -1.75
C ILE A 55 -1.44 8.78 -2.38
N LEU A 56 -0.71 9.68 -1.71
CA LEU A 56 0.61 10.15 -2.16
C LEU A 56 1.72 9.43 -1.38
N ARG A 57 2.61 8.75 -2.11
CA ARG A 57 3.72 7.97 -1.57
C ARG A 57 5.00 8.82 -1.54
N MET A 58 5.03 9.82 -0.65
CA MET A 58 6.22 10.65 -0.42
C MET A 58 7.38 9.84 0.17
N ASP A 59 7.09 8.71 0.78
CA ASP A 59 8.08 7.74 1.27
C ASP A 59 8.84 7.02 0.15
N TYR A 60 8.28 6.95 -1.07
CA TYR A 60 8.99 6.42 -2.25
C TYR A 60 9.79 7.50 -2.98
N HIS A 61 9.28 8.69 -3.05
CA HIS A 61 9.96 9.85 -3.64
C HIS A 61 9.49 11.14 -2.97
N PHE A 62 10.36 11.75 -2.18
CA PHE A 62 10.04 12.98 -1.47
C PHE A 62 10.25 14.20 -2.39
N HIS A 63 9.15 14.82 -2.83
CA HIS A 63 9.18 15.99 -3.71
C HIS A 63 8.03 16.95 -3.41
N GLU A 64 8.29 17.98 -2.59
CA GLU A 64 7.27 18.93 -2.15
C GLU A 64 6.65 19.78 -3.29
N PRO A 65 7.37 20.20 -4.35
CA PRO A 65 6.73 20.89 -5.46
C PRO A 65 5.61 20.08 -6.13
N ASN A 66 5.84 18.77 -6.39
CA ASN A 66 4.81 17.92 -6.96
C ASN A 66 3.68 17.62 -5.95
N LEU A 67 3.98 17.54 -4.65
CA LEU A 67 2.96 17.47 -3.61
C LEU A 67 2.02 18.67 -3.69
N VAL A 68 2.55 19.90 -3.79
CA VAL A 68 1.75 21.13 -3.88
C VAL A 68 0.86 21.11 -5.12
N GLU A 69 1.42 20.77 -6.29
CA GLU A 69 0.62 20.67 -7.52
C GLU A 69 -0.46 19.59 -7.43
N GLN A 70 -0.14 18.46 -6.80
CA GLN A 70 -1.12 17.38 -6.63
C GLN A 70 -2.26 17.78 -5.68
N LEU A 71 -1.96 18.50 -4.59
CA LEU A 71 -2.96 19.00 -3.63
C LEU A 71 -3.90 20.06 -4.24
N LYS A 72 -3.50 20.75 -5.30
CA LYS A 72 -4.38 21.65 -6.06
C LYS A 72 -5.42 20.88 -6.88
N LEU A 73 -5.14 19.64 -7.25
CA LEU A 73 -5.98 18.84 -8.14
C LEU A 73 -6.89 17.86 -7.39
N ASN A 74 -6.40 17.27 -6.30
CA ASN A 74 -7.10 16.19 -5.58
C ASN A 74 -7.01 16.36 -4.08
N LYS A 75 -8.00 15.80 -3.36
CA LYS A 75 -7.83 15.50 -1.94
C LYS A 75 -6.85 14.34 -1.79
N CYS A 76 -5.94 14.41 -0.83
CA CYS A 76 -4.88 13.43 -0.69
C CYS A 76 -4.71 12.94 0.74
N THR A 77 -4.46 11.65 0.89
CA THR A 77 -3.76 11.07 2.04
C THR A 77 -2.27 11.03 1.70
N ILE A 78 -1.42 11.50 2.60
CA ILE A 78 0.02 11.60 2.37
C ILE A 78 0.74 10.59 3.25
N ILE A 79 1.50 9.69 2.64
CA ILE A 79 2.40 8.75 3.35
C ILE A 79 3.82 9.29 3.21
N THR A 80 4.48 9.56 4.33
CA THR A 80 5.82 10.14 4.35
C THR A 80 6.67 9.60 5.49
N ASP A 81 7.98 9.45 5.24
CA ASP A 81 9.02 9.14 6.24
C ASP A 81 9.82 10.39 6.65
N ARG A 82 9.47 11.57 6.09
CA ARG A 82 10.16 12.85 6.31
C ARG A 82 9.15 13.94 6.63
N PRO A 83 9.57 14.99 7.37
CA PRO A 83 8.75 16.16 7.62
C PRO A 83 8.39 16.89 6.31
N ILE A 84 7.13 17.28 6.20
CA ILE A 84 6.61 18.18 5.17
C ILE A 84 6.66 19.60 5.71
N ASN A 85 6.96 20.57 4.85
CA ASN A 85 6.96 21.99 5.23
C ASN A 85 5.63 22.38 5.86
N LYS A 86 5.71 22.99 7.05
CA LYS A 86 4.53 23.43 7.83
C LYS A 86 3.60 24.39 7.08
N ASP A 87 4.15 25.18 6.16
CA ASP A 87 3.36 26.13 5.38
C ASP A 87 2.52 25.43 4.31
N ILE A 88 3.02 24.31 3.74
CA ILE A 88 2.24 23.42 2.87
C ILE A 88 1.09 22.80 3.66
N LEU A 89 1.36 22.24 4.85
CA LEU A 89 0.34 21.63 5.70
C LEU A 89 -0.78 22.64 6.03
N ARG A 90 -0.43 23.87 6.36
CA ARG A 90 -1.40 24.94 6.70
C ARG A 90 -2.20 25.39 5.48
N ALA A 91 -1.51 25.63 4.35
CA ALA A 91 -2.14 26.14 3.13
C ALA A 91 -3.13 25.13 2.54
N PHE A 92 -2.85 23.85 2.63
CA PHE A 92 -3.63 22.76 2.03
C PHE A 92 -4.38 21.88 3.02
N LYS A 93 -4.60 22.33 4.27
CA LYS A 93 -5.25 21.55 5.33
C LYS A 93 -6.61 20.95 4.93
N THR A 94 -7.36 21.59 4.06
CA THR A 94 -8.67 21.12 3.57
C THR A 94 -8.57 20.10 2.44
N GLN A 95 -7.42 20.02 1.78
CA GLN A 95 -7.12 19.06 0.73
C GLN A 95 -6.40 17.83 1.26
N ILE A 96 -5.76 17.95 2.43
CA ILE A 96 -5.10 16.83 3.08
C ILE A 96 -6.14 16.10 3.93
N VAL A 97 -6.46 14.86 3.55
CA VAL A 97 -7.36 13.98 4.28
C VAL A 97 -6.69 13.51 5.57
N GLU A 98 -5.43 13.08 5.46
CA GLU A 98 -4.62 12.59 6.56
C GLU A 98 -3.14 12.54 6.16
N VAL A 99 -2.26 12.70 7.14
CA VAL A 99 -0.83 12.39 7.02
C VAL A 99 -0.53 11.10 7.76
N ILE A 100 0.00 10.09 7.08
CA ILE A 100 0.53 8.86 7.67
C ILE A 100 2.04 9.02 7.77
N TYR A 101 2.53 9.27 8.97
CA TYR A 101 3.96 9.47 9.22
C TYR A 101 4.62 8.15 9.59
N ILE A 102 5.59 7.73 8.77
CA ILE A 102 6.38 6.52 8.99
C ILE A 102 7.58 6.85 9.88
N ILE A 103 7.58 6.29 11.06
CA ILE A 103 8.68 6.42 12.01
C ILE A 103 9.75 5.39 11.66
N GLY A 104 10.89 5.88 11.22
CA GLY A 104 12.09 5.12 10.83
C GLY A 104 13.34 5.67 11.53
N ASP A 105 14.52 5.27 11.07
CA ASP A 105 15.80 5.66 11.69
C ASP A 105 16.04 7.19 11.70
N ASN A 106 15.52 7.90 10.72
CA ASN A 106 15.67 9.37 10.58
C ASN A 106 14.40 10.14 11.04
N HIS A 107 13.61 9.57 11.96
CA HIS A 107 12.39 10.20 12.43
C HIS A 107 12.64 11.55 13.12
N VAL A 108 11.68 12.47 12.97
CA VAL A 108 11.71 13.81 13.59
C VAL A 108 10.59 13.90 14.62
N PRO A 109 10.89 13.87 15.94
CA PRO A 109 9.89 13.83 17.02
C PRO A 109 8.90 14.99 17.01
N ASP A 110 9.34 16.18 16.60
CA ASP A 110 8.49 17.38 16.60
C ASP A 110 7.50 17.46 15.42
N PHE A 111 7.64 16.60 14.41
CA PHE A 111 6.82 16.67 13.22
C PHE A 111 5.33 16.37 13.47
N PRO A 112 4.92 15.39 14.27
CA PRO A 112 3.51 15.16 14.62
C PRO A 112 2.85 16.39 15.28
N GLU A 113 3.58 17.10 16.13
CA GLU A 113 3.06 18.33 16.74
C GLU A 113 2.90 19.46 15.70
N GLN A 114 3.79 19.55 14.70
CA GLN A 114 3.62 20.48 13.59
C GLN A 114 2.37 20.16 12.76
N ILE A 115 2.08 18.88 12.47
CA ILE A 115 0.87 18.45 11.77
C ILE A 115 -0.37 18.81 12.59
N ARG A 116 -0.36 18.52 13.90
CA ARG A 116 -1.46 18.87 14.82
C ARG A 116 -1.74 20.37 14.83
N ARG A 117 -0.69 21.21 14.93
CA ARG A 117 -0.82 22.70 14.90
C ARG A 117 -1.32 23.22 13.55
N ALA A 118 -1.09 22.49 12.47
CA ALA A 118 -1.67 22.82 11.15
C ALA A 118 -3.16 22.46 11.07
N GLY A 119 -3.69 21.66 12.03
CA GLY A 119 -5.07 21.19 12.02
C GLY A 119 -5.32 20.07 11.03
N VAL A 120 -4.32 19.25 10.73
CA VAL A 120 -4.38 18.13 9.81
C VAL A 120 -4.46 16.82 10.60
N PRO A 121 -5.38 15.89 10.27
CA PRO A 121 -5.39 14.55 10.84
C PRO A 121 -4.10 13.79 10.52
N PHE A 122 -3.64 12.95 11.45
CA PHE A 122 -2.47 12.12 11.21
C PHE A 122 -2.50 10.80 11.96
N ARG A 123 -1.76 9.82 11.46
CA ARG A 123 -1.42 8.56 12.11
C ARG A 123 0.07 8.33 12.11
N LEU A 124 0.55 7.69 13.16
CA LEU A 124 1.94 7.26 13.29
C LEU A 124 2.02 5.77 13.01
N VAL A 125 2.93 5.37 12.12
CA VAL A 125 3.16 3.97 11.77
C VAL A 125 4.66 3.67 11.79
N SER A 126 5.04 2.42 11.96
CA SER A 126 6.45 2.03 11.93
C SER A 126 6.62 0.60 11.41
N TYR A 127 7.71 0.37 10.67
CA TYR A 127 8.20 -0.96 10.27
C TYR A 127 9.14 -1.57 11.31
N PHE A 128 9.44 -0.85 12.39
CA PHE A 128 10.29 -1.35 13.46
C PHE A 128 9.60 -2.47 14.24
N ASN A 129 10.38 -3.46 14.65
CA ASN A 129 9.97 -4.42 15.65
C ASN A 129 9.82 -3.74 17.03
N GLU A 130 9.23 -4.43 18.00
CA GLU A 130 9.00 -3.88 19.34
C GLU A 130 10.29 -3.45 20.05
N GLU A 131 11.38 -4.16 19.87
CA GLU A 131 12.65 -3.86 20.49
C GLU A 131 13.18 -2.48 20.07
N LYS A 132 13.14 -2.18 18.76
CA LYS A 132 13.51 -0.87 18.22
C LYS A 132 12.49 0.21 18.51
N LEU A 133 11.20 -0.16 18.55
CA LEU A 133 10.12 0.80 18.71
C LEU A 133 9.94 1.28 20.16
N ASN A 134 10.17 0.41 21.16
CA ASN A 134 9.93 0.74 22.55
C ASN A 134 10.68 2.00 23.06
N PRO A 135 11.98 2.20 22.76
CA PRO A 135 12.68 3.43 23.17
C PRO A 135 12.08 4.69 22.51
N ILE A 136 11.56 4.54 21.29
CA ILE A 136 11.05 5.65 20.49
C ILE A 136 9.64 6.05 20.93
N LYS A 137 8.82 5.13 21.43
CA LYS A 137 7.43 5.37 21.86
C LYS A 137 7.31 6.54 22.84
N LEU A 138 8.28 6.72 23.72
CA LEU A 138 8.29 7.82 24.70
C LEU A 138 8.36 9.20 24.04
N HIS A 139 9.06 9.33 22.90
CA HIS A 139 9.16 10.59 22.17
C HIS A 139 7.84 11.00 21.52
N TYR A 140 6.91 10.06 21.36
CA TYR A 140 5.62 10.26 20.68
C TYR A 140 4.43 10.11 21.61
N PHE A 141 4.66 10.00 22.93
CA PHE A 141 3.60 9.76 23.92
C PHE A 141 2.44 10.75 23.78
N ASP A 142 2.76 12.03 23.63
CA ASP A 142 1.74 13.09 23.48
C ASP A 142 1.14 13.16 22.06
N ALA A 143 1.79 12.53 21.08
CA ALA A 143 1.35 12.53 19.69
C ALA A 143 0.33 11.43 19.38
N GLY A 144 0.37 10.33 20.11
CA GLY A 144 -0.55 9.20 19.96
C GLY A 144 0.14 7.84 19.83
N LEU A 145 -0.66 6.82 19.56
CA LEU A 145 -0.19 5.46 19.40
C LEU A 145 0.55 5.28 18.06
N ILE A 146 1.73 4.66 18.10
CA ILE A 146 2.43 4.21 16.90
C ILE A 146 1.92 2.82 16.54
N LEU A 147 1.33 2.69 15.35
CA LEU A 147 0.83 1.42 14.83
C LEU A 147 1.97 0.65 14.14
N PRO A 148 2.29 -0.58 14.56
CA PRO A 148 3.27 -1.38 13.86
C PRO A 148 2.72 -1.82 12.50
N ILE A 149 3.54 -1.68 11.45
CA ILE A 149 3.29 -2.32 10.16
C ILE A 149 3.92 -3.71 10.23
N ILE A 150 3.06 -4.71 10.37
CA ILE A 150 3.50 -6.11 10.51
C ILE A 150 3.75 -6.67 9.12
N ASN A 151 5.00 -7.00 8.84
CA ASN A 151 5.39 -7.76 7.65
C ASN A 151 5.31 -9.25 7.98
N ARG A 152 4.15 -9.85 7.78
CA ARG A 152 3.94 -11.28 8.05
C ARG A 152 3.60 -12.02 6.75
N VAL A 153 4.48 -12.94 6.39
CA VAL A 153 4.19 -13.87 5.28
C VAL A 153 3.08 -14.84 5.74
N PRO A 154 1.97 -14.95 5.01
CA PRO A 154 0.93 -15.94 5.31
C PRO A 154 1.50 -17.36 5.28
N ASP A 155 1.00 -18.21 6.18
CA ASP A 155 1.50 -19.60 6.30
C ASP A 155 1.34 -20.38 4.98
N GLU A 156 0.30 -20.09 4.20
CA GLU A 156 0.04 -20.73 2.91
C GLU A 156 1.07 -20.38 1.83
N LEU A 157 1.81 -19.29 2.01
CA LEU A 157 2.74 -18.77 0.99
C LEU A 157 4.21 -18.81 1.40
N LYS A 158 4.50 -19.10 2.65
CA LYS A 158 5.88 -19.01 3.21
C LYS A 158 6.87 -19.98 2.56
N ASP A 159 6.39 -21.13 2.13
CA ASP A 159 7.21 -22.23 1.58
C ASP A 159 7.23 -22.22 0.04
N LEU A 160 6.52 -21.27 -0.59
CA LEU A 160 6.48 -21.17 -2.05
C LEU A 160 7.64 -20.33 -2.58
N ASP A 161 8.29 -20.83 -3.63
CA ASP A 161 9.33 -20.08 -4.34
C ASP A 161 8.75 -19.07 -5.33
N SER A 162 7.55 -19.34 -5.87
CA SER A 162 6.84 -18.47 -6.78
C SER A 162 5.34 -18.70 -6.73
N PHE A 163 4.57 -17.67 -7.08
CA PHE A 163 3.12 -17.73 -7.22
C PHE A 163 2.62 -16.59 -8.11
N TYR A 164 1.39 -16.73 -8.62
CA TYR A 164 0.71 -15.66 -9.34
C TYR A 164 -0.10 -14.82 -8.38
N TYR A 165 -0.05 -13.50 -8.55
CA TYR A 165 -0.84 -12.58 -7.73
C TYR A 165 -1.42 -11.44 -8.58
N LYS A 166 -2.52 -10.87 -8.10
CA LYS A 166 -3.04 -9.57 -8.54
C LYS A 166 -3.43 -8.72 -7.32
N SER A 167 -3.40 -7.41 -7.49
CA SER A 167 -3.78 -6.43 -6.46
C SER A 167 -4.96 -5.59 -6.91
N CYS A 168 -5.75 -5.11 -5.95
CA CYS A 168 -6.70 -4.02 -6.17
C CYS A 168 -6.11 -2.64 -5.86
N LYS A 169 -4.85 -2.58 -5.45
CA LYS A 169 -4.10 -1.34 -5.26
C LYS A 169 -3.13 -1.11 -6.42
N PHE A 170 -3.13 0.12 -6.94
CA PHE A 170 -2.24 0.53 -8.02
C PHE A 170 -1.42 1.74 -7.59
N THR A 171 -0.11 1.63 -7.77
CA THR A 171 0.83 2.73 -7.56
C THR A 171 1.24 3.31 -8.91
N LEU A 172 0.90 4.57 -9.14
CA LEU A 172 1.27 5.31 -10.36
C LEU A 172 2.65 5.93 -10.17
N SER A 173 3.57 5.67 -11.11
CA SER A 173 4.92 6.20 -11.15
C SER A 173 5.41 6.28 -12.60
N GLU A 174 5.98 7.41 -13.01
CA GLU A 174 6.54 7.60 -14.36
C GLU A 174 5.57 7.19 -15.49
N GLN A 175 4.31 7.60 -15.37
CA GLN A 175 3.21 7.29 -16.31
C GLN A 175 2.88 5.79 -16.45
N LYS A 176 3.35 4.96 -15.52
CA LYS A 176 3.05 3.52 -15.43
C LYS A 176 2.28 3.22 -14.17
N ALA A 177 1.55 2.10 -14.19
CA ALA A 177 0.86 1.58 -13.01
C ALA A 177 1.54 0.29 -12.53
N PHE A 178 1.71 0.17 -11.22
CA PHE A 178 2.31 -0.99 -10.58
C PHE A 178 1.34 -1.52 -9.53
N ASN A 179 1.19 -2.83 -9.44
CA ASN A 179 0.22 -3.46 -8.54
C ASN A 179 0.81 -3.91 -7.19
N SER A 180 2.07 -3.60 -6.93
CA SER A 180 2.73 -3.84 -5.64
C SER A 180 4.04 -3.05 -5.54
N ARG A 181 4.55 -2.89 -4.32
CA ARG A 181 5.89 -2.34 -4.10
C ARG A 181 6.99 -3.21 -4.75
N TYR A 182 6.82 -4.52 -4.71
CA TYR A 182 7.68 -5.47 -5.40
C TYR A 182 7.71 -5.20 -6.93
N ALA A 183 6.53 -5.01 -7.55
CA ALA A 183 6.44 -4.69 -8.96
C ALA A 183 7.07 -3.34 -9.30
N LEU A 184 6.85 -2.31 -8.46
CA LEU A 184 7.45 -0.99 -8.63
C LEU A 184 8.98 -1.06 -8.58
N LYS A 185 9.55 -1.75 -7.61
CA LYS A 185 11.01 -1.90 -7.43
C LYS A 185 11.67 -2.66 -8.59
N ASN A 186 10.95 -3.59 -9.21
CA ASN A 186 11.43 -4.37 -10.35
C ASN A 186 11.07 -3.75 -11.71
N GLY A 187 10.30 -2.67 -11.76
CA GLY A 187 9.83 -2.08 -13.01
C GLY A 187 8.76 -2.93 -13.74
N PHE A 188 8.06 -3.83 -13.04
CA PHE A 188 7.02 -4.70 -13.60
C PHE A 188 5.69 -3.95 -13.67
N ALA A 189 5.51 -3.12 -14.69
CA ALA A 189 4.28 -2.38 -14.90
C ALA A 189 3.10 -3.30 -15.22
N ALA A 190 1.92 -2.97 -14.67
CA ALA A 190 0.67 -3.63 -15.04
C ALA A 190 0.27 -3.25 -16.47
N LYS A 191 -0.22 -4.22 -17.25
CA LYS A 191 -0.67 -3.98 -18.63
C LYS A 191 -1.99 -3.22 -18.68
N SER A 192 -2.87 -3.49 -17.74
CA SER A 192 -4.14 -2.78 -17.55
C SER A 192 -4.64 -2.95 -16.11
N LEU A 193 -5.61 -2.13 -15.69
CA LEU A 193 -6.25 -2.26 -14.39
C LEU A 193 -7.08 -3.56 -14.25
N GLY A 194 -7.52 -4.16 -15.35
CA GLY A 194 -8.31 -5.39 -15.38
C GLY A 194 -7.47 -6.66 -15.45
N ASP A 195 -6.35 -6.61 -16.19
CA ASP A 195 -5.43 -7.73 -16.36
C ASP A 195 -4.09 -7.38 -15.72
N ASN A 196 -4.02 -7.57 -14.42
CA ASN A 196 -2.88 -7.20 -13.60
C ASN A 196 -2.23 -8.39 -12.87
N TRP A 197 -2.45 -9.61 -13.36
CA TRP A 197 -1.76 -10.79 -12.85
C TRP A 197 -0.26 -10.68 -13.11
N GLN A 198 0.51 -10.93 -12.05
CA GLN A 198 1.96 -10.93 -12.08
C GLN A 198 2.53 -12.12 -11.32
N THR A 199 3.78 -12.44 -11.56
CA THR A 199 4.48 -13.52 -10.88
C THR A 199 5.37 -12.95 -9.77
N PHE A 200 5.20 -13.45 -8.56
CA PHE A 200 6.16 -13.28 -7.48
C PHE A 200 7.23 -14.36 -7.58
N ASN A 201 8.49 -14.01 -7.30
CA ASN A 201 9.61 -14.94 -7.20
C ASN A 201 10.42 -14.61 -5.93
N LYS A 202 10.56 -15.58 -5.05
CA LYS A 202 11.28 -15.47 -3.76
C LYS A 202 12.77 -15.15 -3.94
N ASN A 203 13.38 -15.61 -5.04
CA ASN A 203 14.79 -15.38 -5.33
C ASN A 203 15.09 -13.98 -5.90
N ASN A 204 14.06 -13.16 -6.09
CA ASN A 204 14.24 -11.80 -6.56
C ASN A 204 14.83 -10.93 -5.44
N PRO A 205 15.81 -10.03 -5.72
CA PRO A 205 16.41 -9.14 -4.71
C PRO A 205 15.39 -8.27 -3.96
N HIS A 206 14.25 -7.98 -4.59
CA HIS A 206 13.16 -7.18 -4.01
C HIS A 206 12.00 -8.02 -3.47
N ALA A 207 12.16 -9.32 -3.28
CA ALA A 207 11.09 -10.20 -2.79
C ALA A 207 10.52 -9.74 -1.43
N ALA A 208 11.37 -9.23 -0.54
CA ALA A 208 10.93 -8.70 0.74
C ALA A 208 9.96 -7.53 0.63
N ASP A 209 10.07 -6.73 -0.45
CA ASP A 209 9.19 -5.57 -0.68
C ASP A 209 7.73 -5.96 -0.95
N PHE A 210 7.46 -7.18 -1.41
CA PHE A 210 6.11 -7.70 -1.63
C PHE A 210 5.29 -7.73 -0.33
N TRP A 211 5.93 -8.11 0.79
CA TRP A 211 5.26 -8.36 2.06
C TRP A 211 4.91 -7.10 2.86
N TYR A 212 5.37 -5.93 2.44
CA TYR A 212 5.03 -4.67 3.10
C TYR A 212 3.60 -4.16 2.83
N GLU A 213 2.87 -4.78 1.88
CA GLU A 213 1.56 -4.29 1.42
C GLU A 213 0.58 -5.44 1.13
N ILE A 214 0.59 -6.46 1.98
CA ILE A 214 -0.13 -7.72 1.78
C ILE A 214 -1.66 -7.65 1.88
N ASP A 215 -2.23 -6.49 2.26
CA ASP A 215 -3.66 -6.38 2.54
C ASP A 215 -4.56 -6.34 1.30
N ASN A 216 -4.01 -6.47 0.10
CA ASN A 216 -4.72 -6.17 -1.15
C ASN A 216 -4.52 -7.22 -2.24
N PHE A 217 -4.13 -8.46 -1.89
CA PHE A 217 -3.77 -9.44 -2.89
C PHE A 217 -4.74 -10.62 -3.00
N GLN A 218 -5.01 -11.02 -4.24
CA GLN A 218 -5.47 -12.35 -4.59
C GLN A 218 -4.28 -13.12 -5.16
N VAL A 219 -4.05 -14.31 -4.65
CA VAL A 219 -2.94 -15.18 -5.03
C VAL A 219 -3.48 -16.49 -5.58
N LEU A 220 -2.87 -17.00 -6.65
CA LEU A 220 -3.10 -18.36 -7.16
C LEU A 220 -1.90 -19.21 -6.76
N VAL A 221 -2.19 -20.28 -6.05
CA VAL A 221 -1.21 -21.27 -5.59
C VAL A 221 -1.48 -22.58 -6.32
N ASP A 222 -0.45 -23.14 -6.94
CA ASP A 222 -0.53 -24.46 -7.55
C ASP A 222 -0.85 -25.51 -6.48
N LYS A 223 -1.75 -26.48 -6.81
CA LYS A 223 -2.13 -27.57 -5.91
C LYS A 223 -1.10 -28.68 -5.93
#